data_e6aad5cd575afe9f6bc2385a6a0b6b78
#
_entry.id   e6aad5cd575afe9f6bc2385a6a0b6b78
#
_cell.length_a   1.000
_cell.length_b   1.000
_cell.length_c   1.000
_cell.angle_alpha   90.00
_cell.angle_beta   90.00
_cell.angle_gamma   90.00
#
_symmetry.space_group_name_H-M   'P 1'
#
loop_
_entity.id
_entity.type
_entity.pdbx_description
1 polymer ?
#
loop_
_entity_poly.entity_id
_entity_poly.type
_entity_poly.pdbx_seq_one_letter_code
_entity_poly.pdbx_strand_id
1 'polypeptide(L)'
;FELTTRYLWLMIIPAALDLFLWIGPRLSFRALIENLIATSAAQLPTDVLALDVNALTEAAGRVNHFAYLSVSLLGVPALMAGPMPEKTPITPLVIEGGGLGAWFGWLVAFTLVGLLLTALFYNLIAYAMRRSLATTVEMPPLGPARFVRRTLHTWLRLVALLALAVALILVITIPIALLAGLVGLLSQTIAVVVLFGAVVLLMWLLMFLSYTPQGMLLNPRRFPFAIADSVRLFRHNLPAALGLLAVVLLARQLLSTVLLTADSGTWVTTINILAHAYIVTALTVALFIFYRDRFVVYLRQNTKPQISPISQIDEG
;
A
#
# COMPACT_ATOMS: atom_id res chain seq x y z
N PHE A 1 11.32 15.94 -4.15
CA PHE A 1 10.46 17.05 -4.58
C PHE A 1 10.78 17.51 -6.02
N GLU A 2 12.03 17.74 -6.39
CA GLU A 2 12.42 18.24 -7.73
C GLU A 2 11.81 17.40 -8.87
N LEU A 3 11.88 16.07 -8.82
CA LEU A 3 11.30 15.21 -9.85
C LEU A 3 9.77 15.36 -9.91
N THR A 4 9.08 15.45 -8.77
CA THR A 4 7.63 15.61 -8.71
C THR A 4 7.21 16.98 -9.25
N THR A 5 7.96 18.05 -8.92
CA THR A 5 7.71 19.39 -9.45
C THR A 5 7.93 19.45 -10.96
N ARG A 6 8.95 18.76 -11.47
CA ARG A 6 9.21 18.69 -12.92
C ARG A 6 8.15 17.87 -13.68
N TYR A 7 7.51 16.89 -13.01
CA TYR A 7 6.53 15.98 -13.60
C TYR A 7 5.21 16.00 -12.81
N LEU A 8 4.58 17.18 -12.69
CA LEU A 8 3.33 17.38 -11.95
C LEU A 8 2.20 16.43 -12.38
N TRP A 9 2.21 15.98 -13.65
CA TRP A 9 1.23 15.01 -14.14
C TRP A 9 1.23 13.67 -13.39
N LEU A 10 2.30 13.34 -12.62
CA LEU A 10 2.33 12.13 -11.78
C LEU A 10 1.28 12.18 -10.65
N MET A 11 0.89 13.36 -10.21
CA MET A 11 -0.12 13.51 -9.16
C MET A 11 -1.56 13.32 -9.67
N ILE A 12 -1.78 13.25 -10.99
CA ILE A 12 -3.14 13.12 -11.56
C ILE A 12 -3.84 11.86 -11.06
N ILE A 13 -3.14 10.71 -10.99
CA ILE A 13 -3.75 9.46 -10.56
C ILE A 13 -4.21 9.51 -9.09
N PRO A 14 -3.37 9.87 -8.09
CA PRO A 14 -3.84 9.99 -6.71
C PRO A 14 -4.89 11.09 -6.55
N ALA A 15 -4.75 12.24 -7.23
CA ALA A 15 -5.76 13.31 -7.17
C ALA A 15 -7.11 12.88 -7.74
N ALA A 16 -7.11 12.21 -8.91
CA ALA A 16 -8.34 11.71 -9.52
C ALA A 16 -9.02 10.64 -8.66
N LEU A 17 -8.24 9.75 -8.03
CA LEU A 17 -8.76 8.75 -7.10
C LEU A 17 -9.39 9.41 -5.87
N ASP A 18 -8.72 10.41 -5.28
CA ASP A 18 -9.26 11.16 -4.14
C ASP A 18 -10.52 11.93 -4.48
N LEU A 19 -10.55 12.61 -5.64
CA LEU A 19 -11.76 13.28 -6.12
C LEU A 19 -12.92 12.30 -6.34
N PHE A 20 -12.64 11.14 -6.94
CA PHE A 20 -13.65 10.09 -7.11
C PHE A 20 -14.18 9.58 -5.76
N LEU A 21 -13.32 9.35 -4.78
CA LEU A 21 -13.73 8.87 -3.45
C LEU A 21 -14.50 9.94 -2.67
N TRP A 22 -14.23 11.23 -2.91
CA TRP A 22 -14.87 12.34 -2.20
C TRP A 22 -16.26 12.68 -2.73
N ILE A 23 -16.41 12.88 -4.05
CA ILE A 23 -17.65 13.35 -4.70
C ILE A 23 -18.36 12.28 -5.53
N GLY A 24 -17.71 11.15 -5.78
CA GLY A 24 -18.27 10.05 -6.56
C GLY A 24 -19.31 9.22 -5.80
N PRO A 25 -19.82 8.16 -6.43
CA PRO A 25 -20.76 7.25 -5.79
C PRO A 25 -20.13 6.56 -4.57
N ARG A 26 -20.97 6.14 -3.66
CA ARG A 26 -20.60 5.40 -2.43
C ARG A 26 -21.17 4.00 -2.48
N LEU A 27 -20.36 3.00 -2.18
CA LEU A 27 -20.84 1.64 -2.01
C LEU A 27 -20.88 1.33 -0.51
N SER A 28 -22.07 1.12 0.01
CA SER A 28 -22.35 0.79 1.42
C SER A 28 -22.76 -0.67 1.55
N PHE A 29 -22.36 -1.29 2.64
CA PHE A 29 -22.84 -2.61 3.08
C PHE A 29 -23.45 -2.53 4.48
N ARG A 30 -24.05 -1.39 4.79
CA ARG A 30 -24.66 -1.13 6.09
C ARG A 30 -25.70 -2.19 6.45
N ALA A 31 -26.62 -2.49 5.54
CA ALA A 31 -27.66 -3.49 5.75
C ALA A 31 -27.08 -4.91 6.02
N LEU A 32 -25.97 -5.27 5.37
CA LEU A 32 -25.28 -6.53 5.65
C LEU A 32 -24.74 -6.59 7.07
N ILE A 33 -24.10 -5.51 7.52
CA ILE A 33 -23.51 -5.43 8.86
C ILE A 33 -24.60 -5.40 9.93
N GLU A 34 -25.69 -4.66 9.72
CA GLU A 34 -26.86 -4.67 10.60
C GLU A 34 -27.44 -6.08 10.78
N ASN A 35 -27.60 -6.82 9.68
CA ASN A 35 -28.07 -8.20 9.71
C ASN A 35 -27.09 -9.15 10.44
N LEU A 36 -25.79 -9.00 10.23
CA LEU A 36 -24.78 -9.81 10.93
C LEU A 36 -24.78 -9.52 12.43
N ILE A 37 -24.86 -8.26 12.82
CA ILE A 37 -24.94 -7.84 14.23
C ILE A 37 -26.21 -8.41 14.86
N ALA A 38 -27.37 -8.23 14.24
CA ALA A 38 -28.65 -8.75 14.75
C ALA A 38 -28.64 -10.27 14.93
N THR A 39 -28.05 -11.01 13.96
CA THR A 39 -27.91 -12.47 14.04
C THR A 39 -26.94 -12.89 15.16
N SER A 40 -25.83 -12.18 15.31
CA SER A 40 -24.84 -12.45 16.36
C SER A 40 -25.39 -12.10 17.74
N ALA A 41 -26.10 -10.99 17.86
CA ALA A 41 -26.74 -10.56 19.11
C ALA A 41 -27.77 -11.58 19.62
N ALA A 42 -28.49 -12.25 18.73
CA ALA A 42 -29.41 -13.30 19.09
C ALA A 42 -28.75 -14.58 19.65
N GLN A 43 -27.44 -14.75 19.45
CA GLN A 43 -26.69 -15.94 19.83
C GLN A 43 -25.71 -15.73 21.00
N LEU A 44 -25.40 -14.46 21.36
CA LEU A 44 -24.44 -14.13 22.40
C LEU A 44 -25.13 -13.79 23.72
N PRO A 45 -24.55 -14.17 24.88
CA PRO A 45 -25.02 -13.74 26.18
C PRO A 45 -25.00 -12.20 26.28
N THR A 46 -25.98 -11.63 26.97
CA THR A 46 -26.21 -10.18 27.12
C THR A 46 -24.99 -9.42 27.68
N ASP A 47 -24.16 -10.10 28.48
CA ASP A 47 -22.97 -9.51 29.11
C ASP A 47 -21.79 -9.27 28.14
N VAL A 48 -21.79 -9.95 26.99
CA VAL A 48 -20.78 -9.78 25.93
C VAL A 48 -21.18 -8.68 24.93
N LEU A 49 -22.45 -8.30 24.94
CA LEU A 49 -23.05 -7.26 24.07
C LEU A 49 -22.86 -5.82 24.60
N ALA A 50 -21.92 -5.58 25.52
CA ALA A 50 -21.52 -4.22 25.91
C ALA A 50 -20.81 -3.45 24.76
N LEU A 51 -20.66 -4.05 23.58
CA LEU A 51 -20.32 -3.36 22.35
C LEU A 51 -21.50 -2.47 21.96
N ASP A 52 -21.26 -1.17 21.85
CA ASP A 52 -22.26 -0.23 21.35
C ASP A 52 -22.59 -0.58 19.88
N VAL A 53 -23.64 -1.40 19.72
CA VAL A 53 -24.14 -1.86 18.41
C VAL A 53 -24.46 -0.66 17.51
N ASN A 54 -24.95 0.44 18.10
CA ASN A 54 -25.29 1.65 17.36
C ASN A 54 -24.02 2.31 16.80
N ALA A 55 -22.98 2.44 17.63
CA ALA A 55 -21.69 2.98 17.20
C ALA A 55 -21.05 2.11 16.10
N LEU A 56 -21.17 0.78 16.21
CA LEU A 56 -20.65 -0.15 15.19
C LEU A 56 -21.41 -0.02 13.87
N THR A 57 -22.75 0.06 13.93
CA THR A 57 -23.61 0.24 12.76
C THR A 57 -23.37 1.59 12.09
N GLU A 58 -23.21 2.65 12.89
CA GLU A 58 -22.89 3.98 12.39
C GLU A 58 -21.51 4.01 11.73
N ALA A 59 -20.49 3.43 12.37
CA ALA A 59 -19.15 3.31 11.81
C ALA A 59 -19.16 2.53 10.48
N ALA A 60 -19.93 1.43 10.41
CA ALA A 60 -20.11 0.64 9.19
C ALA A 60 -20.78 1.43 8.06
N GLY A 61 -21.77 2.26 8.39
CA GLY A 61 -22.43 3.16 7.43
C GLY A 61 -21.51 4.25 6.88
N ARG A 62 -20.41 4.54 7.56
CA ARG A 62 -19.41 5.55 7.15
C ARG A 62 -18.29 4.97 6.28
N VAL A 63 -18.29 3.67 5.95
CA VAL A 63 -17.29 3.05 5.10
C VAL A 63 -17.71 3.09 3.64
N ASN A 64 -16.91 3.75 2.80
CA ASN A 64 -17.06 3.67 1.35
C ASN A 64 -16.19 2.53 0.81
N HIS A 65 -16.80 1.45 0.33
CA HIS A 65 -16.07 0.28 -0.16
C HIS A 65 -15.29 0.54 -1.46
N PHE A 66 -15.56 1.61 -2.19
CA PHE A 66 -14.67 2.09 -3.25
C PHE A 66 -13.27 2.46 -2.74
N ALA A 67 -13.09 2.68 -1.43
CA ALA A 67 -11.76 2.88 -0.83
C ALA A 67 -10.79 1.71 -1.06
N TYR A 68 -11.29 0.50 -1.34
CA TYR A 68 -10.46 -0.64 -1.73
C TYR A 68 -9.66 -0.40 -3.02
N LEU A 69 -10.05 0.58 -3.86
CA LEU A 69 -9.25 1.01 -5.01
C LEU A 69 -7.88 1.59 -4.60
N SER A 70 -7.74 2.11 -3.38
CA SER A 70 -6.47 2.63 -2.88
C SER A 70 -5.48 1.52 -2.50
N VAL A 71 -5.92 0.29 -2.17
CA VAL A 71 -5.11 -0.84 -1.73
C VAL A 71 -4.06 -0.43 -0.68
N SER A 72 -4.48 -0.18 0.53
CA SER A 72 -3.83 0.55 1.64
C SER A 72 -2.30 0.47 1.77
N LEU A 73 -1.65 -0.69 1.53
CA LEU A 73 -0.21 -0.89 1.69
C LEU A 73 0.58 -0.80 0.38
N LEU A 74 0.00 -1.27 -0.72
CA LEU A 74 0.68 -1.41 -2.01
C LEU A 74 0.17 -0.42 -3.06
N GLY A 75 -0.97 0.21 -2.79
CA GLY A 75 -1.73 0.96 -3.77
C GLY A 75 -1.36 2.43 -3.91
N VAL A 76 -2.15 3.10 -4.75
CA VAL A 76 -2.10 4.56 -4.89
C VAL A 76 -2.56 5.19 -3.57
N PRO A 77 -1.73 6.04 -2.95
CA PRO A 77 -2.13 6.71 -1.72
C PRO A 77 -3.33 7.63 -1.98
N ALA A 78 -4.39 7.51 -1.18
CA ALA A 78 -5.57 8.35 -1.26
C ALA A 78 -5.94 8.91 0.11
N LEU A 79 -6.22 10.22 0.18
CA LEU A 79 -6.65 10.95 1.37
C LEU A 79 -8.05 10.48 1.81
N MET A 80 -8.93 10.29 0.81
CA MET A 80 -10.34 9.96 1.01
C MET A 80 -10.60 8.45 1.12
N ALA A 81 -9.56 7.61 1.24
CA ALA A 81 -9.70 6.18 1.46
C ALA A 81 -10.00 5.80 2.94
N GLY A 82 -9.98 6.77 3.84
CA GLY A 82 -10.34 6.62 5.26
C GLY A 82 -11.85 6.72 5.51
N PRO A 83 -12.25 7.07 6.75
CA PRO A 83 -13.65 7.33 7.10
C PRO A 83 -14.24 8.40 6.19
N MET A 84 -15.47 8.16 5.74
CA MET A 84 -16.17 9.12 4.89
C MET A 84 -16.37 10.46 5.60
N PRO A 85 -16.15 11.59 4.91
CA PRO A 85 -16.53 12.88 5.41
C PRO A 85 -18.05 12.95 5.59
N GLU A 86 -18.50 13.56 6.68
CA GLU A 86 -19.93 13.71 7.00
C GLU A 86 -20.65 14.56 5.96
N LYS A 87 -19.97 15.57 5.45
CA LYS A 87 -20.50 16.52 4.46
C LYS A 87 -19.66 16.52 3.20
N THR A 88 -20.33 16.62 2.07
CA THR A 88 -19.70 16.80 0.75
C THR A 88 -20.44 17.89 -0.01
N PRO A 89 -19.79 18.64 -0.92
CA PRO A 89 -20.45 19.71 -1.68
C PRO A 89 -21.59 19.20 -2.57
N ILE A 90 -21.49 17.93 -2.97
CA ILE A 90 -22.51 17.26 -3.81
C ILE A 90 -23.00 16.04 -3.03
N THR A 91 -24.29 15.84 -2.98
CA THR A 91 -24.88 14.64 -2.35
C THR A 91 -24.50 13.40 -3.16
N PRO A 92 -23.70 12.47 -2.62
CA PRO A 92 -23.26 11.30 -3.36
C PRO A 92 -24.40 10.30 -3.53
N LEU A 93 -24.39 9.59 -4.67
CA LEU A 93 -25.26 8.45 -4.87
C LEU A 93 -24.77 7.29 -3.98
N VAL A 94 -25.64 6.81 -3.08
CA VAL A 94 -25.35 5.65 -2.23
C VAL A 94 -25.91 4.40 -2.89
N ILE A 95 -25.05 3.44 -3.16
CA ILE A 95 -25.40 2.13 -3.71
C ILE A 95 -25.30 1.12 -2.56
N GLU A 96 -26.40 0.49 -2.21
CA GLU A 96 -26.39 -0.58 -1.21
C GLU A 96 -25.93 -1.89 -1.84
N GLY A 97 -24.90 -2.47 -1.25
CA GLY A 97 -24.38 -3.78 -1.64
C GLY A 97 -25.29 -4.91 -1.16
N GLY A 98 -25.24 -6.03 -1.85
CA GLY A 98 -25.97 -7.25 -1.47
C GLY A 98 -25.34 -7.97 -0.26
N GLY A 99 -25.56 -9.29 -0.16
CA GLY A 99 -25.04 -10.13 0.92
C GLY A 99 -23.50 -10.34 0.89
N LEU A 100 -23.00 -11.20 1.78
CA LEU A 100 -21.55 -11.49 1.96
C LEU A 100 -20.83 -11.86 0.67
N GLY A 101 -21.47 -12.63 -0.24
CA GLY A 101 -20.87 -12.98 -1.52
C GLY A 101 -20.62 -11.77 -2.42
N ALA A 102 -21.57 -10.84 -2.47
CA ALA A 102 -21.43 -9.59 -3.20
C ALA A 102 -20.32 -8.70 -2.57
N TRP A 103 -20.29 -8.60 -1.24
CA TRP A 103 -19.22 -7.86 -0.52
C TRP A 103 -17.83 -8.40 -0.89
N PHE A 104 -17.64 -9.72 -0.82
CA PHE A 104 -16.36 -10.34 -1.18
C PHE A 104 -16.02 -10.15 -2.67
N GLY A 105 -17.02 -10.29 -3.55
CA GLY A 105 -16.84 -10.05 -4.99
C GLY A 105 -16.37 -8.61 -5.29
N TRP A 106 -17.00 -7.61 -4.68
CA TRP A 106 -16.60 -6.21 -4.83
C TRP A 106 -15.23 -5.92 -4.21
N LEU A 107 -14.93 -6.49 -3.04
CA LEU A 107 -13.60 -6.38 -2.42
C LEU A 107 -12.50 -6.83 -3.39
N VAL A 108 -12.65 -8.04 -3.97
CA VAL A 108 -11.69 -8.59 -4.91
C VAL A 108 -11.62 -7.73 -6.19
N ALA A 109 -12.76 -7.37 -6.77
CA ALA A 109 -12.81 -6.57 -7.98
C ALA A 109 -12.12 -5.22 -7.82
N PHE A 110 -12.46 -4.45 -6.77
CA PHE A 110 -11.85 -3.15 -6.52
C PHE A 110 -10.37 -3.26 -6.16
N THR A 111 -9.97 -4.29 -5.42
CA THR A 111 -8.55 -4.55 -5.15
C THR A 111 -7.78 -4.81 -6.45
N LEU A 112 -8.30 -5.62 -7.36
CA LEU A 112 -7.66 -5.88 -8.66
C LEU A 112 -7.58 -4.62 -9.52
N VAL A 113 -8.64 -3.81 -9.58
CA VAL A 113 -8.64 -2.51 -10.29
C VAL A 113 -7.68 -1.54 -9.61
N GLY A 114 -7.65 -1.47 -8.29
CA GLY A 114 -6.72 -0.64 -7.51
C GLY A 114 -5.26 -1.00 -7.75
N LEU A 115 -4.94 -2.30 -7.83
CA LEU A 115 -3.61 -2.76 -8.21
C LEU A 115 -3.26 -2.39 -9.67
N LEU A 116 -4.24 -2.33 -10.57
CA LEU A 116 -4.02 -1.86 -11.95
C LEU A 116 -3.68 -0.37 -11.98
N LEU A 117 -4.41 0.45 -11.21
CA LEU A 117 -4.11 1.87 -11.02
C LEU A 117 -2.71 2.06 -10.40
N THR A 118 -2.36 1.23 -9.43
CA THR A 118 -1.03 1.21 -8.83
C THR A 118 0.06 0.86 -9.84
N ALA A 119 -0.15 -0.19 -10.64
CA ALA A 119 0.78 -0.57 -11.68
C ALA A 119 1.00 0.55 -12.69
N LEU A 120 -0.07 1.26 -13.08
CA LEU A 120 -0.02 2.43 -13.94
C LEU A 120 0.80 3.54 -13.27
N PHE A 121 0.45 3.93 -12.05
CA PHE A 121 1.12 4.99 -11.28
C PHE A 121 2.62 4.72 -11.12
N TYR A 122 3.00 3.52 -10.69
CA TYR A 122 4.40 3.14 -10.50
C TYR A 122 5.19 3.07 -11.82
N ASN A 123 4.56 2.61 -12.92
CA ASN A 123 5.22 2.65 -14.24
C ASN A 123 5.45 4.07 -14.73
N LEU A 124 4.53 5.01 -14.45
CA LEU A 124 4.69 6.42 -14.76
C LEU A 124 5.84 7.05 -13.95
N ILE A 125 5.95 6.75 -12.65
CA ILE A 125 7.09 7.19 -11.81
C ILE A 125 8.40 6.63 -12.37
N ALA A 126 8.46 5.32 -12.66
CA ALA A 126 9.65 4.69 -13.20
C ALA A 126 10.05 5.26 -14.58
N TYR A 127 9.06 5.63 -15.40
CA TYR A 127 9.29 6.32 -16.68
C TYR A 127 9.88 7.72 -16.48
N ALA A 128 9.29 8.53 -15.59
CA ALA A 128 9.78 9.87 -15.25
C ALA A 128 11.21 9.83 -14.71
N MET A 129 11.52 8.88 -13.81
CA MET A 129 12.86 8.69 -13.27
C MET A 129 13.89 8.35 -14.34
N ARG A 130 13.55 7.45 -15.26
CA ARG A 130 14.45 7.08 -16.37
C ARG A 130 14.71 8.26 -17.29
N ARG A 131 13.69 9.03 -17.59
CA ARG A 131 13.80 10.23 -18.44
C ARG A 131 14.64 11.33 -17.79
N SER A 132 14.56 11.50 -16.47
CA SER A 132 15.38 12.48 -15.74
C SER A 132 16.86 12.12 -15.70
N LEU A 133 17.19 10.83 -15.82
CA LEU A 133 18.58 10.32 -15.81
C LEU A 133 19.21 10.24 -17.20
N ALA A 134 18.40 10.25 -18.26
CA ALA A 134 18.86 10.17 -19.64
C ALA A 134 19.38 11.56 -20.12
N THR A 135 20.48 12.03 -19.54
CA THR A 135 21.12 13.27 -19.99
C THR A 135 21.96 13.10 -21.25
N THR A 136 22.30 11.89 -21.67
CA THR A 136 23.25 11.60 -22.76
C THR A 136 22.79 10.56 -23.78
N VAL A 137 21.72 9.81 -23.51
CA VAL A 137 21.20 8.80 -24.43
C VAL A 137 19.74 9.08 -24.71
N GLU A 138 19.40 9.41 -25.96
CA GLU A 138 18.01 9.50 -26.40
C GLU A 138 17.33 8.16 -26.20
N MET A 139 16.52 8.04 -25.12
CA MET A 139 15.68 6.87 -24.96
C MET A 139 14.54 6.94 -25.95
N PRO A 140 14.38 5.94 -26.83
CA PRO A 140 13.26 5.89 -27.74
C PRO A 140 11.96 5.95 -26.94
N PRO A 141 10.96 6.74 -27.36
CA PRO A 141 9.68 6.83 -26.69
C PRO A 141 9.08 5.42 -26.59
N LEU A 142 8.64 5.07 -25.39
CA LEU A 142 7.89 3.82 -25.18
C LEU A 142 6.59 3.92 -25.98
N GLY A 143 6.49 3.20 -27.08
CA GLY A 143 5.25 3.12 -27.85
C GLY A 143 4.09 2.65 -26.95
N PRO A 144 2.85 3.10 -27.18
CA PRO A 144 1.71 2.84 -26.29
C PRO A 144 1.47 1.35 -26.02
N ALA A 145 1.64 0.49 -27.02
CA ALA A 145 1.48 -0.96 -26.86
C ALA A 145 2.52 -1.57 -25.89
N ARG A 146 3.77 -1.11 -25.95
CA ARG A 146 4.82 -1.55 -25.01
C ARG A 146 4.56 -1.06 -23.59
N PHE A 147 4.04 0.15 -23.43
CA PHE A 147 3.66 0.71 -22.14
C PHE A 147 2.51 -0.10 -21.51
N VAL A 148 1.44 -0.38 -22.25
CA VAL A 148 0.31 -1.18 -21.78
C VAL A 148 0.77 -2.58 -21.38
N ARG A 149 1.53 -3.27 -22.24
CA ARG A 149 2.06 -4.62 -21.93
C ARG A 149 2.90 -4.62 -20.64
N ARG A 150 3.72 -3.59 -20.46
CA ARG A 150 4.54 -3.44 -19.24
C ARG A 150 3.66 -3.22 -18.01
N THR A 151 2.64 -2.38 -18.11
CA THR A 151 1.70 -2.11 -17.01
C THR A 151 0.94 -3.36 -16.61
N LEU A 152 0.43 -4.15 -17.57
CA LEU A 152 -0.23 -5.42 -17.30
C LEU A 152 0.72 -6.43 -16.65
N HIS A 153 1.97 -6.51 -17.10
CA HIS A 153 2.95 -7.39 -16.47
C HIS A 153 3.30 -6.96 -15.04
N THR A 154 3.41 -5.66 -14.79
CA THR A 154 3.58 -5.11 -13.42
C THR A 154 2.37 -5.41 -12.56
N TRP A 155 1.16 -5.24 -13.10
CA TRP A 155 -0.08 -5.56 -12.43
C TRP A 155 -0.13 -7.03 -11.96
N LEU A 156 0.14 -7.99 -12.84
CA LEU A 156 0.18 -9.42 -12.49
C LEU A 156 1.19 -9.70 -11.35
N ARG A 157 2.34 -9.03 -11.37
CA ARG A 157 3.35 -9.17 -10.30
C ARG A 157 2.89 -8.55 -8.98
N LEU A 158 2.17 -7.42 -9.01
CA LEU A 158 1.58 -6.82 -7.82
C LEU A 158 0.45 -7.70 -7.25
N VAL A 159 -0.37 -8.32 -8.11
CA VAL A 159 -1.36 -9.31 -7.68
C VAL A 159 -0.67 -10.51 -7.01
N ALA A 160 0.41 -11.03 -7.60
CA ALA A 160 1.18 -12.11 -7.00
C ALA A 160 1.82 -11.69 -5.66
N LEU A 161 2.30 -10.45 -5.54
CA LEU A 161 2.85 -9.91 -4.29
C LEU A 161 1.78 -9.80 -3.21
N LEU A 162 0.59 -9.29 -3.56
CA LEU A 162 -0.54 -9.23 -2.63
C LEU A 162 -0.97 -10.64 -2.20
N ALA A 163 -1.10 -11.57 -3.14
CA ALA A 163 -1.45 -12.96 -2.84
C ALA A 163 -0.41 -13.61 -1.91
N LEU A 164 0.89 -13.35 -2.13
CA LEU A 164 1.95 -13.80 -1.22
C LEU A 164 1.81 -13.18 0.16
N ALA A 165 1.56 -11.87 0.26
CA ALA A 165 1.38 -11.20 1.55
C ALA A 165 0.16 -11.76 2.32
N VAL A 166 -0.96 -11.96 1.63
CA VAL A 166 -2.17 -12.58 2.22
C VAL A 166 -1.88 -14.01 2.66
N ALA A 167 -1.20 -14.82 1.83
CA ALA A 167 -0.83 -16.18 2.19
C ALA A 167 0.07 -16.23 3.43
N LEU A 168 1.07 -15.33 3.53
CA LEU A 168 1.92 -15.23 4.72
C LEU A 168 1.12 -14.85 5.96
N ILE A 169 0.20 -13.88 5.84
CA ILE A 169 -0.69 -13.49 6.94
C ILE A 169 -1.50 -14.71 7.40
N LEU A 170 -2.17 -15.41 6.50
CA LEU A 170 -3.01 -16.56 6.87
C LEU A 170 -2.19 -17.72 7.47
N VAL A 171 -1.07 -18.07 6.85
CA VAL A 171 -0.20 -19.18 7.31
C VAL A 171 0.37 -18.91 8.71
N ILE A 172 0.60 -17.65 9.06
CA ILE A 172 1.13 -17.28 10.39
C ILE A 172 -0.01 -17.07 11.38
N THR A 173 -1.05 -16.32 10.99
CA THR A 173 -2.11 -15.92 11.92
C THR A 173 -2.98 -17.11 12.35
N ILE A 174 -3.34 -18.02 11.42
CA ILE A 174 -4.23 -19.13 11.76
C ILE A 174 -3.63 -20.06 12.82
N PRO A 175 -2.39 -20.61 12.68
CA PRO A 175 -1.82 -21.46 13.72
C PRO A 175 -1.61 -20.73 15.05
N ILE A 176 -1.18 -19.45 14.99
CA ILE A 176 -0.94 -18.67 16.22
C ILE A 176 -2.27 -18.33 16.91
N ALA A 177 -3.34 -18.02 16.16
CA ALA A 177 -4.66 -17.80 16.74
C ALA A 177 -5.21 -19.06 17.43
N LEU A 178 -5.04 -20.24 16.83
CA LEU A 178 -5.39 -21.51 17.44
C LEU A 178 -4.59 -21.77 18.71
N LEU A 179 -3.27 -21.54 18.68
CA LEU A 179 -2.42 -21.66 19.85
C LEU A 179 -2.83 -20.68 20.95
N ALA A 180 -3.08 -19.42 20.59
CA ALA A 180 -3.53 -18.39 21.53
C ALA A 180 -4.89 -18.76 22.15
N GLY A 181 -5.81 -19.33 21.36
CA GLY A 181 -7.08 -19.85 21.87
C GLY A 181 -6.89 -20.96 22.93
N LEU A 182 -6.02 -21.93 22.65
CA LEU A 182 -5.70 -23.01 23.61
C LEU A 182 -5.04 -22.48 24.89
N VAL A 183 -4.05 -21.59 24.73
CA VAL A 183 -3.35 -20.96 25.85
C VAL A 183 -4.28 -20.06 26.65
N GLY A 184 -5.24 -19.41 25.97
CA GLY A 184 -6.25 -18.55 26.58
C GLY A 184 -7.12 -19.27 27.61
N LEU A 185 -7.34 -20.58 27.44
CA LEU A 185 -8.03 -21.42 28.41
C LEU A 185 -7.25 -21.54 29.77
N LEU A 186 -5.93 -21.38 29.71
CA LEU A 186 -5.06 -21.42 30.89
C LEU A 186 -4.77 -20.01 31.44
N SER A 187 -4.50 -19.05 30.52
CA SER A 187 -4.17 -17.67 30.89
C SER A 187 -4.44 -16.72 29.73
N GLN A 188 -5.39 -15.81 29.94
CA GLN A 188 -5.71 -14.76 28.97
C GLN A 188 -4.52 -13.82 28.70
N THR A 189 -3.74 -13.51 29.73
CA THR A 189 -2.55 -12.65 29.60
C THR A 189 -1.52 -13.26 28.65
N ILE A 190 -1.24 -14.57 28.77
CA ILE A 190 -0.28 -15.24 27.89
C ILE A 190 -0.83 -15.29 26.45
N ALA A 191 -2.13 -15.52 26.25
CA ALA A 191 -2.75 -15.51 24.94
C ALA A 191 -2.58 -14.15 24.23
N VAL A 192 -2.78 -13.03 24.94
CA VAL A 192 -2.56 -11.67 24.41
C VAL A 192 -1.09 -11.45 24.01
N VAL A 193 -0.13 -11.91 24.83
CA VAL A 193 1.30 -11.82 24.51
C VAL A 193 1.64 -12.61 23.24
N VAL A 194 1.07 -13.81 23.07
CA VAL A 194 1.26 -14.65 21.88
C VAL A 194 0.71 -13.94 20.62
N LEU A 195 -0.50 -13.37 20.72
CA LEU A 195 -1.10 -12.62 19.60
C LEU A 195 -0.28 -11.35 19.26
N PHE A 196 0.19 -10.62 20.27
CA PHE A 196 1.05 -9.47 20.06
C PHE A 196 2.36 -9.85 19.35
N GLY A 197 2.98 -10.96 19.78
CA GLY A 197 4.16 -11.50 19.11
C GLY A 197 3.91 -11.84 17.63
N ALA A 198 2.73 -12.38 17.31
CA ALA A 198 2.33 -12.65 15.92
C ALA A 198 2.23 -11.36 15.09
N VAL A 199 1.61 -10.31 15.64
CA VAL A 199 1.49 -9.00 14.97
C VAL A 199 2.87 -8.41 14.68
N VAL A 200 3.78 -8.46 15.68
CA VAL A 200 5.17 -7.98 15.51
C VAL A 200 5.89 -8.78 14.42
N LEU A 201 5.78 -10.11 14.43
CA LEU A 201 6.38 -10.97 13.40
C LEU A 201 5.85 -10.64 11.99
N LEU A 202 4.53 -10.51 11.85
CA LEU A 202 3.91 -10.15 10.57
C LEU A 202 4.35 -8.78 10.08
N MET A 203 4.41 -7.79 10.97
CA MET A 203 4.90 -6.46 10.65
C MET A 203 6.32 -6.53 10.08
N TRP A 204 7.23 -7.26 10.73
CA TRP A 204 8.60 -7.46 10.23
C TRP A 204 8.64 -8.12 8.86
N LEU A 205 7.87 -9.18 8.64
CA LEU A 205 7.82 -9.86 7.35
C LEU A 205 7.31 -8.95 6.22
N LEU A 206 6.24 -8.19 6.49
CA LEU A 206 5.70 -7.24 5.51
C LEU A 206 6.68 -6.09 5.22
N MET A 207 7.46 -5.64 6.21
CA MET A 207 8.51 -4.65 6.02
C MET A 207 9.59 -5.15 5.05
N PHE A 208 10.00 -6.40 5.13
CA PHE A 208 10.95 -6.99 4.19
C PHE A 208 10.42 -7.02 2.74
N LEU A 209 9.11 -7.04 2.55
CA LEU A 209 8.47 -7.01 1.22
C LEU A 209 8.24 -5.59 0.68
N SER A 210 8.39 -4.54 1.50
CA SER A 210 7.97 -3.17 1.19
C SER A 210 8.68 -2.54 -0.01
N TYR A 211 9.92 -2.93 -0.31
CA TYR A 211 10.68 -2.45 -1.46
C TYR A 211 10.58 -3.33 -2.71
N THR A 212 9.82 -4.42 -2.65
CA THR A 212 9.64 -5.33 -3.80
C THR A 212 9.03 -4.64 -5.02
N PRO A 213 8.01 -3.75 -4.89
CA PRO A 213 7.46 -3.03 -6.05
C PRO A 213 8.50 -2.19 -6.79
N GLN A 214 9.40 -1.51 -6.06
CA GLN A 214 10.47 -0.71 -6.65
C GLN A 214 11.48 -1.60 -7.41
N GLY A 215 11.81 -2.75 -6.81
CA GLY A 215 12.68 -3.74 -7.43
C GLY A 215 12.13 -4.29 -8.75
N MET A 216 10.84 -4.61 -8.80
CA MET A 216 10.18 -5.10 -10.01
C MET A 216 10.22 -4.12 -11.18
N LEU A 217 10.19 -2.81 -10.90
CA LEU A 217 10.09 -1.75 -11.90
C LEU A 217 11.44 -1.21 -12.34
N LEU A 218 12.37 -1.06 -11.41
CA LEU A 218 13.69 -0.50 -11.69
C LEU A 218 14.66 -1.56 -12.20
N ASN A 219 14.48 -2.81 -11.76
CA ASN A 219 15.32 -3.93 -12.16
C ASN A 219 14.47 -5.00 -12.87
N PRO A 220 14.63 -5.22 -14.20
CA PRO A 220 13.78 -6.12 -14.97
C PRO A 220 14.09 -7.60 -14.71
N ARG A 221 14.18 -8.00 -13.45
CA ARG A 221 14.41 -9.39 -13.03
C ARG A 221 13.08 -10.13 -12.82
N ARG A 222 13.17 -11.47 -12.66
CA ARG A 222 12.02 -12.30 -12.32
C ARG A 222 11.52 -11.95 -10.92
N PHE A 223 10.23 -12.10 -10.68
CA PHE A 223 9.54 -11.77 -9.44
C PHE A 223 10.24 -12.26 -8.14
N PRO A 224 10.70 -13.52 -8.01
CA PRO A 224 11.37 -13.98 -6.80
C PRO A 224 12.67 -13.23 -6.50
N PHE A 225 13.38 -12.80 -7.53
CA PHE A 225 14.60 -11.99 -7.35
C PHE A 225 14.31 -10.59 -6.83
N ALA A 226 13.17 -9.99 -7.22
CA ALA A 226 12.76 -8.69 -6.68
C ALA A 226 12.46 -8.77 -5.17
N ILE A 227 11.88 -9.87 -4.71
CA ILE A 227 11.68 -10.15 -3.28
C ILE A 227 13.05 -10.32 -2.59
N ALA A 228 13.92 -11.15 -3.14
CA ALA A 228 15.25 -11.37 -2.58
C ALA A 228 16.07 -10.06 -2.50
N ASP A 229 15.97 -9.21 -3.52
CA ASP A 229 16.62 -7.90 -3.55
C ASP A 229 16.04 -6.95 -2.48
N SER A 230 14.71 -6.98 -2.25
CA SER A 230 14.06 -6.22 -1.17
C SER A 230 14.57 -6.67 0.21
N VAL A 231 14.62 -7.97 0.45
CA VAL A 231 15.15 -8.54 1.71
C VAL A 231 16.62 -8.18 1.90
N ARG A 232 17.45 -8.30 0.86
CA ARG A 232 18.87 -7.94 0.92
C ARG A 232 19.07 -6.46 1.21
N LEU A 233 18.36 -5.59 0.50
CA LEU A 233 18.39 -4.14 0.72
C LEU A 233 18.06 -3.80 2.17
N PHE A 234 17.01 -4.40 2.69
CA PHE A 234 16.55 -4.17 4.06
C PHE A 234 17.59 -4.66 5.08
N ARG A 235 18.15 -5.86 4.91
CA ARG A 235 19.16 -6.42 5.83
C ARG A 235 20.45 -5.61 5.86
N HIS A 236 20.92 -5.08 4.72
CA HIS A 236 22.18 -4.32 4.66
C HIS A 236 22.01 -2.83 5.03
N ASN A 237 20.78 -2.29 4.95
CA ASN A 237 20.51 -0.89 5.20
C ASN A 237 19.38 -0.70 6.21
N LEU A 238 19.26 -1.59 7.20
CA LEU A 238 18.12 -1.67 8.11
C LEU A 238 17.74 -0.30 8.73
N PRO A 239 18.65 0.48 9.36
CA PRO A 239 18.27 1.75 9.96
C PRO A 239 17.76 2.77 8.94
N ALA A 240 18.42 2.87 7.77
CA ALA A 240 18.02 3.82 6.73
C ALA A 240 16.70 3.40 6.05
N ALA A 241 16.50 2.09 5.79
CA ALA A 241 15.28 1.56 5.19
C ALA A 241 14.09 1.71 6.13
N LEU A 242 14.26 1.35 7.41
CA LEU A 242 13.25 1.55 8.46
C LEU A 242 12.94 3.02 8.67
N GLY A 243 13.98 3.86 8.79
CA GLY A 243 13.81 5.30 8.99
C GLY A 243 13.02 5.94 7.86
N LEU A 244 13.33 5.61 6.60
CA LEU A 244 12.56 6.14 5.46
C LEU A 244 11.12 5.64 5.45
N LEU A 245 10.87 4.35 5.70
CA LEU A 245 9.51 3.81 5.79
C LEU A 245 8.72 4.47 6.92
N ALA A 246 9.34 4.63 8.10
CA ALA A 246 8.72 5.30 9.24
C ALA A 246 8.37 6.76 8.90
N VAL A 247 9.30 7.50 8.29
CA VAL A 247 9.04 8.89 7.86
C VAL A 247 7.90 8.95 6.85
N VAL A 248 7.88 8.04 5.86
CA VAL A 248 6.80 7.99 4.85
C VAL A 248 5.46 7.67 5.48
N LEU A 249 5.39 6.68 6.37
CA LEU A 249 4.15 6.29 7.05
C LEU A 249 3.66 7.38 8.00
N LEU A 250 4.54 7.96 8.81
CA LEU A 250 4.21 9.06 9.73
C LEU A 250 3.77 10.30 8.96
N ALA A 251 4.52 10.68 7.91
CA ALA A 251 4.17 11.83 7.08
C ALA A 251 2.79 11.65 6.42
N ARG A 252 2.48 10.46 5.90
CA ARG A 252 1.16 10.14 5.34
C ARG A 252 0.06 10.24 6.39
N GLN A 253 0.28 9.66 7.58
CA GLN A 253 -0.71 9.69 8.66
C GLN A 253 -0.96 11.10 9.18
N LEU A 254 0.10 11.86 9.48
CA LEU A 254 0.01 13.24 9.94
C LEU A 254 -0.65 14.14 8.89
N LEU A 255 -0.25 13.99 7.62
CA LEU A 255 -0.83 14.74 6.52
C LEU A 255 -2.32 14.47 6.38
N SER A 256 -2.74 13.21 6.42
CA SER A 256 -4.16 12.83 6.37
C SER A 256 -4.94 13.45 7.54
N THR A 257 -4.40 13.35 8.76
CA THR A 257 -5.05 13.93 9.95
C THR A 257 -5.21 15.44 9.80
N VAL A 258 -4.16 16.16 9.39
CA VAL A 258 -4.21 17.62 9.25
C VAL A 258 -5.13 18.06 8.12
N LEU A 259 -5.07 17.41 6.95
CA LEU A 259 -5.86 17.81 5.79
C LEU A 259 -7.35 17.46 5.92
N LEU A 260 -7.70 16.46 6.75
CA LEU A 260 -9.08 16.09 7.02
C LEU A 260 -9.72 16.92 8.16
N THR A 261 -8.98 17.77 8.86
CA THR A 261 -9.58 18.72 9.83
C THR A 261 -10.35 19.86 9.17
N ALA A 262 -10.08 20.15 7.89
CA ALA A 262 -10.82 21.16 7.15
C ALA A 262 -12.25 20.67 6.84
N ASP A 263 -13.21 21.62 6.76
CA ASP A 263 -14.60 21.30 6.42
C ASP A 263 -14.69 20.65 5.03
N SER A 264 -14.94 19.35 5.02
CA SER A 264 -15.06 18.53 3.82
C SER A 264 -16.30 18.83 2.97
N GLY A 265 -17.24 19.63 3.49
CA GLY A 265 -18.42 20.12 2.79
C GLY A 265 -18.12 21.24 1.80
N THR A 266 -16.91 21.77 1.78
CA THR A 266 -16.53 22.91 0.94
C THR A 266 -15.55 22.52 -0.16
N TRP A 267 -15.55 23.26 -1.27
CA TRP A 267 -14.60 23.07 -2.37
C TRP A 267 -13.12 23.32 -1.99
N VAL A 268 -12.86 23.88 -0.81
CA VAL A 268 -11.52 24.02 -0.24
C VAL A 268 -10.85 22.64 -0.08
N THR A 269 -11.63 21.59 0.15
CA THR A 269 -11.12 20.20 0.18
C THR A 269 -10.41 19.79 -1.11
N THR A 270 -10.75 20.36 -2.27
CA THR A 270 -10.01 20.12 -3.51
C THR A 270 -8.53 20.54 -3.39
N ILE A 271 -8.25 21.64 -2.71
CA ILE A 271 -6.87 22.11 -2.46
C ILE A 271 -6.15 21.09 -1.58
N ASN A 272 -6.82 20.58 -0.54
CA ASN A 272 -6.26 19.55 0.35
C ASN A 272 -5.95 18.25 -0.41
N ILE A 273 -6.85 17.83 -1.31
CA ILE A 273 -6.65 16.67 -2.17
C ILE A 273 -5.42 16.87 -3.08
N LEU A 274 -5.29 18.03 -3.72
CA LEU A 274 -4.14 18.32 -4.58
C LEU A 274 -2.83 18.40 -3.80
N ALA A 275 -2.83 19.02 -2.63
CA ALA A 275 -1.68 19.08 -1.73
C ALA A 275 -1.27 17.68 -1.26
N HIS A 276 -2.24 16.85 -0.84
CA HIS A 276 -2.02 15.45 -0.49
C HIS A 276 -1.40 14.69 -1.67
N ALA A 277 -2.04 14.73 -2.84
CA ALA A 277 -1.57 14.02 -4.03
C ALA A 277 -0.13 14.39 -4.42
N TYR A 278 0.24 15.68 -4.30
CA TYR A 278 1.61 16.15 -4.54
C TYR A 278 2.60 15.54 -3.54
N ILE A 279 2.32 15.67 -2.25
CA ILE A 279 3.24 15.22 -1.19
C ILE A 279 3.39 13.69 -1.21
N VAL A 280 2.30 12.93 -1.31
CA VAL A 280 2.38 11.46 -1.31
C VAL A 280 3.04 10.91 -2.58
N THR A 281 2.89 11.61 -3.72
CA THR A 281 3.65 11.30 -4.93
C THR A 281 5.14 11.52 -4.71
N ALA A 282 5.54 12.62 -4.08
CA ALA A 282 6.93 12.91 -3.75
C ALA A 282 7.52 11.87 -2.77
N LEU A 283 6.76 11.47 -1.75
CA LEU A 283 7.16 10.41 -0.82
C LEU A 283 7.32 9.05 -1.53
N THR A 284 6.42 8.74 -2.45
CA THR A 284 6.53 7.51 -3.25
C THR A 284 7.77 7.55 -4.15
N VAL A 285 8.03 8.67 -4.81
CA VAL A 285 9.26 8.87 -5.61
C VAL A 285 10.51 8.74 -4.74
N ALA A 286 10.49 9.23 -3.50
CA ALA A 286 11.61 9.08 -2.57
C ALA A 286 11.94 7.61 -2.28
N LEU A 287 10.94 6.75 -2.12
CA LEU A 287 11.14 5.29 -1.98
C LEU A 287 11.83 4.67 -3.22
N PHE A 288 11.44 5.10 -4.43
CA PHE A 288 12.05 4.65 -5.67
C PHE A 288 13.50 5.11 -5.79
N ILE A 289 13.81 6.37 -5.44
CA ILE A 289 15.17 6.93 -5.44
C ILE A 289 16.04 6.18 -4.43
N PHE A 290 15.55 5.98 -3.22
CA PHE A 290 16.25 5.25 -2.17
C PHE A 290 16.63 3.83 -2.61
N TYR A 291 15.64 3.09 -3.16
CA TYR A 291 15.90 1.74 -3.69
C TYR A 291 16.98 1.76 -4.76
N ARG A 292 16.88 2.66 -5.75
CA ARG A 292 17.85 2.80 -6.84
C ARG A 292 19.25 3.04 -6.31
N ASP A 293 19.41 4.03 -5.46
CA ASP A 293 20.73 4.49 -5.02
C ASP A 293 21.43 3.42 -4.15
N ARG A 294 20.68 2.78 -3.27
CA ARG A 294 21.24 1.72 -2.42
C ARG A 294 21.51 0.43 -3.17
N PHE A 295 20.67 0.07 -4.14
CA PHE A 295 20.87 -1.12 -4.96
C PHE A 295 22.09 -0.97 -5.90
N VAL A 296 22.30 0.20 -6.50
CA VAL A 296 23.48 0.48 -7.35
C VAL A 296 24.77 0.43 -6.54
N VAL A 297 24.77 1.01 -5.32
CA VAL A 297 25.92 0.94 -4.41
C VAL A 297 26.25 -0.51 -4.06
N TYR A 298 25.24 -1.30 -3.72
CA TYR A 298 25.41 -2.73 -3.42
C TYR A 298 26.02 -3.51 -4.59
N LEU A 299 25.53 -3.29 -5.81
CA LEU A 299 26.09 -3.94 -7.01
C LEU A 299 27.53 -3.52 -7.26
N ARG A 300 27.89 -2.26 -7.11
CA ARG A 300 29.26 -1.76 -7.29
C ARG A 300 30.24 -2.36 -6.27
N GLN A 301 29.81 -2.57 -5.04
CA GLN A 301 30.65 -3.18 -4.02
C GLN A 301 30.92 -4.67 -4.29
N ASN A 302 29.94 -5.40 -4.86
CA ASN A 302 30.05 -6.84 -5.12
C ASN A 302 30.59 -7.16 -6.51
N THR A 303 30.67 -6.20 -7.44
CA THR A 303 31.23 -6.38 -8.80
C THR A 303 32.63 -5.81 -8.95
N LYS A 304 33.27 -5.29 -7.89
CA LYS A 304 34.72 -5.06 -7.96
C LYS A 304 35.40 -6.39 -8.22
N PRO A 305 36.13 -6.55 -9.33
CA PRO A 305 36.94 -7.74 -9.51
C PRO A 305 37.85 -7.86 -8.29
N GLN A 306 37.86 -9.00 -7.64
CA GLN A 306 38.96 -9.34 -6.73
C GLN A 306 40.19 -9.34 -7.60
N ILE A 307 40.93 -8.22 -7.63
CA ILE A 307 42.26 -8.17 -8.15
C ILE A 307 43.04 -9.12 -7.23
N SER A 308 43.27 -10.34 -7.70
CA SER A 308 44.06 -11.31 -6.97
C SER A 308 45.47 -10.69 -6.79
N PRO A 309 46.07 -10.80 -5.61
CA PRO A 309 47.39 -10.22 -5.34
C PRO A 309 48.55 -10.95 -6.07
N ILE A 310 48.26 -11.73 -7.13
CA ILE A 310 49.23 -12.58 -7.82
C ILE A 310 50.04 -11.84 -8.92
N SER A 311 49.79 -10.54 -9.17
CA SER A 311 50.57 -9.79 -10.18
C SER A 311 51.74 -8.96 -9.62
N GLN A 312 52.22 -9.22 -8.41
CA GLN A 312 53.38 -8.53 -7.82
C GLN A 312 54.57 -9.46 -7.56
N ILE A 313 54.62 -10.65 -8.17
CA ILE A 313 55.79 -11.50 -8.09
C ILE A 313 56.21 -11.80 -9.55
N ASP A 314 56.85 -10.86 -10.19
CA ASP A 314 57.79 -11.05 -11.30
C ASP A 314 58.34 -9.68 -11.74
N GLU A 315 59.17 -9.10 -10.91
CA GLU A 315 60.26 -8.15 -11.30
C GLU A 315 61.33 -8.25 -10.21
N GLY A 316 62.18 -9.30 -10.36
CA GLY A 316 63.39 -9.48 -9.65
C GLY A 316 64.47 -9.89 -10.63
#